data_b1db0ede3434c26fcfff225c04dcec95
#
_entry.id   b1db0ede3434c26fcfff225c04dcec95
#
_cell.length_a   1.000
_cell.length_b   1.000
_cell.length_c   1.000
_cell.angle_alpha   90.00
_cell.angle_beta   90.00
_cell.angle_gamma   90.00
#
_symmetry.space_group_name_H-M   'P 1'
#
loop_
_entity.id
_entity.type
_entity.pdbx_description
1 polymer ?
#
loop_
_entity_poly.entity_id
_entity_poly.type
_entity_poly.pdbx_seq_one_letter_code
_entity_poly.pdbx_strand_id
1 'polypeptide(L)'
;ASGLHAQLAAARRELAQIETEVDTRQDQARIAGETLARLRQLEDSRYVSVLQIKQQESNALDYAGQAQALQRQAIAARRGIAQLEQALRELPGQQQATQAALQRDLAQLEQERVETEARGALSVNAPVTGLVATQLVKPGQAVQAGQPLMSLLPGDGALEAELLVPSRAIGFIAPG
;
A
#
# COMPACT_ATOMS: atom_id res chain seq x y z
N ALA A 1 10.04 -3.06 -8.71
CA ALA A 1 10.29 -4.34 -9.42
C ALA A 1 11.70 -4.40 -10.05
N SER A 2 12.12 -3.42 -10.85
CA SER A 2 13.43 -3.46 -11.55
C SER A 2 14.63 -3.61 -10.59
N GLY A 3 14.64 -2.89 -9.47
CA GLY A 3 15.71 -2.97 -8.48
C GLY A 3 15.85 -4.35 -7.84
N LEU A 4 14.74 -5.00 -7.49
CA LEU A 4 14.77 -6.36 -6.93
C LEU A 4 15.26 -7.40 -7.94
N HIS A 5 14.90 -7.27 -9.22
CA HIS A 5 15.45 -8.15 -10.26
C HIS A 5 16.95 -7.97 -10.43
N ALA A 6 17.46 -6.74 -10.37
CA ALA A 6 18.89 -6.47 -10.44
C ALA A 6 19.64 -7.07 -9.23
N GLN A 7 19.09 -6.93 -8.02
CA GLN A 7 19.63 -7.55 -6.81
C GLN A 7 19.64 -9.08 -6.89
N LEU A 8 18.55 -9.68 -7.37
CA LEU A 8 18.48 -11.13 -7.56
C LEU A 8 19.52 -11.62 -8.57
N ALA A 9 19.69 -10.90 -9.68
CA ALA A 9 20.71 -11.25 -10.69
C ALA A 9 22.13 -11.12 -10.14
N ALA A 10 22.41 -10.12 -9.29
CA ALA A 10 23.70 -9.96 -8.63
C ALA A 10 23.95 -11.09 -7.62
N ALA A 11 22.99 -11.40 -6.76
CA ALA A 11 23.09 -12.47 -5.77
C ALA A 11 23.29 -13.86 -6.42
N ARG A 12 22.66 -14.13 -7.57
CA ARG A 12 22.85 -15.37 -8.31
C ARG A 12 24.26 -15.48 -8.90
N ARG A 13 24.83 -14.37 -9.38
CA ARG A 13 26.23 -14.36 -9.88
C ARG A 13 27.21 -14.59 -8.75
N GLU A 14 27.00 -13.96 -7.59
CA GLU A 14 27.82 -14.17 -6.39
C GLU A 14 27.75 -15.64 -5.93
N LEU A 15 26.55 -16.23 -5.88
CA LEU A 15 26.40 -17.65 -5.56
C LEU A 15 27.18 -18.54 -6.53
N ALA A 16 27.09 -18.31 -7.82
CA ALA A 16 27.83 -19.09 -8.82
C ALA A 16 29.37 -19.03 -8.63
N GLN A 17 29.87 -17.84 -8.25
CA GLN A 17 31.28 -17.69 -7.92
C GLN A 17 31.67 -18.49 -6.67
N ILE A 18 30.87 -18.40 -5.60
CA ILE A 18 31.08 -19.15 -4.35
C ILE A 18 31.08 -20.68 -4.65
N GLU A 19 30.12 -21.15 -5.45
CA GLU A 19 30.04 -22.57 -5.86
C GLU A 19 31.27 -23.04 -6.59
N THR A 20 31.80 -22.23 -7.52
CA THR A 20 33.08 -22.53 -8.21
C THR A 20 34.26 -22.61 -7.23
N GLU A 21 34.28 -21.73 -6.21
CA GLU A 21 35.32 -21.76 -5.17
C GLU A 21 35.15 -22.99 -4.27
N VAL A 22 33.90 -23.38 -3.93
CA VAL A 22 33.64 -24.64 -3.20
C VAL A 22 34.20 -25.83 -3.93
N ASP A 23 33.89 -25.98 -5.22
CA ASP A 23 34.37 -27.09 -6.05
C ASP A 23 35.92 -27.15 -6.07
N THR A 24 36.56 -26.00 -6.27
CA THR A 24 38.02 -25.89 -6.26
C THR A 24 38.62 -26.34 -4.91
N ARG A 25 38.02 -25.91 -3.78
CA ARG A 25 38.53 -26.30 -2.45
C ARG A 25 38.24 -27.75 -2.12
N GLN A 26 37.10 -28.28 -2.55
CA GLN A 26 36.83 -29.72 -2.42
C GLN A 26 37.82 -30.59 -3.20
N ASP A 27 38.16 -30.21 -4.41
CA ASP A 27 39.19 -30.90 -5.19
C ASP A 27 40.55 -30.83 -4.51
N GLN A 28 40.96 -29.68 -3.99
CA GLN A 28 42.18 -29.55 -3.20
C GLN A 28 42.18 -30.45 -1.96
N ALA A 29 41.06 -30.50 -1.23
CA ALA A 29 40.92 -31.37 -0.07
C ALA A 29 40.98 -32.84 -0.45
N ARG A 30 40.37 -33.24 -1.57
CA ARG A 30 40.42 -34.61 -2.10
C ARG A 30 41.87 -35.00 -2.48
N ILE A 31 42.57 -34.18 -3.25
CA ILE A 31 43.95 -34.41 -3.65
C ILE A 31 44.88 -34.51 -2.42
N ALA A 32 44.71 -33.62 -1.46
CA ALA A 32 45.49 -33.67 -0.21
C ALA A 32 45.21 -34.95 0.59
N GLY A 33 43.92 -35.37 0.67
CA GLY A 33 43.53 -36.62 1.29
C GLY A 33 44.10 -37.87 0.62
N GLU A 34 44.07 -37.93 -0.73
CA GLU A 34 44.67 -39.00 -1.50
C GLU A 34 46.18 -39.06 -1.30
N THR A 35 46.82 -37.89 -1.29
CA THR A 35 48.28 -37.78 -1.03
C THR A 35 48.63 -38.29 0.37
N LEU A 36 47.85 -37.88 1.37
CA LEU A 36 48.01 -38.35 2.76
C LEU A 36 47.82 -39.87 2.86
N ALA A 37 46.82 -40.44 2.19
CA ALA A 37 46.61 -41.88 2.17
C ALA A 37 47.77 -42.65 1.58
N ARG A 38 48.36 -42.16 0.45
CA ARG A 38 49.57 -42.73 -0.16
C ARG A 38 50.81 -42.64 0.77
N LEU A 39 51.02 -41.48 1.40
CA LEU A 39 52.14 -41.31 2.36
C LEU A 39 52.01 -42.23 3.57
N ARG A 40 50.81 -42.48 4.10
CA ARG A 40 50.59 -43.44 5.17
C ARG A 40 50.92 -44.88 4.77
N GLN A 41 50.62 -45.29 3.54
CA GLN A 41 51.02 -46.62 3.02
C GLN A 41 52.55 -46.77 2.91
N LEU A 42 53.27 -45.67 2.69
CA LEU A 42 54.74 -45.67 2.60
C LEU A 42 55.45 -45.57 3.96
N GLU A 43 54.72 -45.19 5.03
CA GLU A 43 55.25 -45.09 6.40
C GLU A 43 55.76 -46.44 6.90
N ASP A 44 55.01 -47.50 6.64
CA ASP A 44 55.40 -48.90 7.01
C ASP A 44 56.73 -49.31 6.35
N SER A 45 57.09 -48.71 5.20
CA SER A 45 58.30 -48.99 4.47
C SER A 45 59.49 -48.10 4.94
N ARG A 46 59.33 -47.25 5.94
CA ARG A 46 60.33 -46.29 6.47
C ARG A 46 60.88 -45.27 5.46
N TYR A 47 60.21 -45.08 4.35
CA TYR A 47 60.62 -44.10 3.33
C TYR A 47 60.08 -42.68 3.60
N VAL A 48 59.14 -42.51 4.51
CA VAL A 48 58.49 -41.22 4.78
C VAL A 48 58.62 -40.88 6.27
N SER A 49 58.92 -39.60 6.56
CA SER A 49 59.02 -39.09 7.93
C SER A 49 57.63 -38.89 8.50
N VAL A 50 57.44 -39.19 9.80
CA VAL A 50 56.23 -38.90 10.58
C VAL A 50 55.87 -37.41 10.50
N LEU A 51 56.89 -36.52 10.46
CA LEU A 51 56.68 -35.08 10.31
C LEU A 51 56.00 -34.72 8.98
N GLN A 52 56.41 -35.39 7.87
CA GLN A 52 55.78 -35.15 6.56
C GLN A 52 54.34 -35.61 6.51
N ILE A 53 54.02 -36.74 7.16
CA ILE A 53 52.65 -37.22 7.28
C ILE A 53 51.80 -36.24 8.08
N LYS A 54 52.30 -35.74 9.22
CA LYS A 54 51.59 -34.75 10.06
C LYS A 54 51.35 -33.41 9.32
N GLN A 55 52.35 -32.96 8.57
CA GLN A 55 52.21 -31.75 7.76
C GLN A 55 51.12 -31.93 6.68
N GLN A 56 51.13 -33.07 5.99
CA GLN A 56 50.11 -33.35 4.96
C GLN A 56 48.69 -33.54 5.56
N GLU A 57 48.60 -34.13 6.77
CA GLU A 57 47.34 -34.22 7.51
C GLU A 57 46.77 -32.84 7.84
N SER A 58 47.63 -31.93 8.34
CA SER A 58 47.24 -30.54 8.57
C SER A 58 46.74 -29.84 7.30
N ASN A 59 47.47 -29.99 6.19
CA ASN A 59 47.07 -29.42 4.90
C ASN A 59 45.71 -29.96 4.42
N ALA A 60 45.47 -31.27 4.58
CA ALA A 60 44.20 -31.88 4.19
C ALA A 60 43.04 -31.38 5.03
N LEU A 61 43.25 -31.23 6.35
CA LEU A 61 42.24 -30.66 7.27
C LEU A 61 41.99 -29.18 6.97
N ASP A 62 43.02 -28.39 6.65
CA ASP A 62 42.87 -26.99 6.30
C ASP A 62 42.03 -26.80 5.02
N TYR A 63 42.28 -27.56 3.97
CA TYR A 63 41.49 -27.49 2.74
C TYR A 63 40.04 -27.96 2.97
N ALA A 64 39.82 -29.01 3.76
CA ALA A 64 38.51 -29.48 4.12
C ALA A 64 37.73 -28.41 4.93
N GLY A 65 38.40 -27.77 5.88
CA GLY A 65 37.82 -26.68 6.67
C GLY A 65 37.40 -25.46 5.82
N GLN A 66 38.28 -25.09 4.86
CA GLN A 66 37.98 -24.00 3.92
C GLN A 66 36.79 -24.37 3.00
N ALA A 67 36.70 -25.57 2.48
CA ALA A 67 35.59 -26.03 1.68
C ALA A 67 34.27 -25.98 2.46
N GLN A 68 34.27 -26.44 3.73
CA GLN A 68 33.09 -26.36 4.60
C GLN A 68 32.66 -24.91 4.91
N ALA A 69 33.61 -23.98 5.09
CA ALA A 69 33.34 -22.59 5.30
C ALA A 69 32.62 -21.96 4.09
N LEU A 70 33.12 -22.22 2.89
CA LEU A 70 32.52 -21.78 1.63
C LEU A 70 31.14 -22.40 1.39
N GLN A 71 30.95 -23.68 1.73
CA GLN A 71 29.63 -24.32 1.68
C GLN A 71 28.60 -23.62 2.56
N ARG A 72 28.98 -23.25 3.80
CA ARG A 72 28.08 -22.48 4.67
C ARG A 72 27.73 -21.11 4.06
N GLN A 73 28.69 -20.46 3.40
CA GLN A 73 28.48 -19.20 2.71
C GLN A 73 27.53 -19.36 1.51
N ALA A 74 27.68 -20.43 0.71
CA ALA A 74 26.78 -20.76 -0.40
C ALA A 74 25.34 -20.99 0.10
N ILE A 75 25.17 -21.69 1.23
CA ILE A 75 23.85 -21.90 1.86
C ILE A 75 23.24 -20.56 2.30
N ALA A 76 24.01 -19.65 2.88
CA ALA A 76 23.54 -18.34 3.26
C ALA A 76 23.12 -17.50 2.04
N ALA A 77 23.90 -17.52 0.96
CA ALA A 77 23.58 -16.86 -0.31
C ALA A 77 22.28 -17.40 -0.93
N ARG A 78 22.10 -18.73 -0.94
CA ARG A 78 20.85 -19.37 -1.42
C ARG A 78 19.62 -18.93 -0.61
N ARG A 79 19.75 -18.80 0.71
CA ARG A 79 18.65 -18.27 1.57
C ARG A 79 18.32 -16.83 1.20
N GLY A 80 19.31 -15.97 0.99
CA GLY A 80 19.12 -14.61 0.55
C GLY A 80 18.38 -14.52 -0.80
N ILE A 81 18.78 -15.37 -1.76
CA ILE A 81 18.09 -15.48 -3.07
C ILE A 81 16.63 -15.87 -2.88
N ALA A 82 16.34 -16.88 -2.05
CA ALA A 82 14.98 -17.32 -1.80
C ALA A 82 14.10 -16.21 -1.20
N GLN A 83 14.65 -15.38 -0.31
CA GLN A 83 13.96 -14.21 0.24
C GLN A 83 13.64 -13.16 -0.83
N LEU A 84 14.60 -12.86 -1.72
CA LEU A 84 14.38 -11.92 -2.83
C LEU A 84 13.32 -12.45 -3.82
N GLU A 85 13.32 -13.74 -4.10
CA GLU A 85 12.32 -14.39 -4.95
C GLU A 85 10.93 -14.35 -4.32
N GLN A 86 10.84 -14.55 -2.99
CA GLN A 86 9.58 -14.41 -2.27
C GLN A 86 9.06 -12.98 -2.33
N ALA A 87 9.89 -11.98 -2.06
CA ALA A 87 9.53 -10.57 -2.17
C ALA A 87 9.04 -10.21 -3.57
N LEU A 88 9.68 -10.74 -4.63
CA LEU A 88 9.23 -10.55 -6.01
C LEU A 88 7.85 -11.17 -6.28
N ARG A 89 7.56 -12.35 -5.71
CA ARG A 89 6.23 -13.00 -5.84
C ARG A 89 5.11 -12.24 -5.12
N GLU A 90 5.42 -11.57 -4.02
CA GLU A 90 4.46 -10.81 -3.22
C GLU A 90 4.11 -9.43 -3.83
N LEU A 91 5.02 -8.84 -4.62
CA LEU A 91 4.86 -7.52 -5.22
C LEU A 91 3.56 -7.35 -6.03
N PRO A 92 3.15 -8.28 -6.93
CA PRO A 92 1.93 -8.12 -7.69
C PRO A 92 0.68 -8.05 -6.80
N GLY A 93 0.63 -8.87 -5.74
CA GLY A 93 -0.47 -8.84 -4.77
C GLY A 93 -0.57 -7.51 -4.03
N GLN A 94 0.57 -6.95 -3.61
CA GLN A 94 0.61 -5.64 -2.98
C GLN A 94 0.16 -4.53 -3.94
N GLN A 95 0.59 -4.59 -5.21
CA GLN A 95 0.16 -3.64 -6.23
C GLN A 95 -1.35 -3.72 -6.49
N GLN A 96 -1.92 -4.92 -6.60
CA GLN A 96 -3.36 -5.11 -6.75
C GLN A 96 -4.14 -4.58 -5.54
N ALA A 97 -3.68 -4.84 -4.32
CA ALA A 97 -4.31 -4.34 -3.12
C ALA A 97 -4.32 -2.81 -3.07
N THR A 98 -3.19 -2.17 -3.41
CA THR A 98 -3.07 -0.71 -3.47
C THR A 98 -3.99 -0.13 -4.56
N GLN A 99 -4.02 -0.75 -5.74
CA GLN A 99 -4.88 -0.31 -6.83
C GLN A 99 -6.37 -0.44 -6.46
N ALA A 100 -6.78 -1.53 -5.82
CA ALA A 100 -8.14 -1.73 -5.37
C ALA A 100 -8.54 -0.72 -4.26
N ALA A 101 -7.62 -0.33 -3.38
CA ALA A 101 -7.84 0.71 -2.39
C ALA A 101 -8.06 2.07 -3.07
N LEU A 102 -7.18 2.46 -3.99
CA LEU A 102 -7.32 3.71 -4.75
C LEU A 102 -8.63 3.79 -5.55
N GLN A 103 -9.07 2.68 -6.15
CA GLN A 103 -10.34 2.63 -6.87
C GLN A 103 -11.55 2.84 -5.93
N ARG A 104 -11.52 2.28 -4.71
CA ARG A 104 -12.57 2.52 -3.72
C ARG A 104 -12.59 3.97 -3.27
N ASP A 105 -11.43 4.56 -3.00
CA ASP A 105 -11.32 5.97 -2.59
C ASP A 105 -11.84 6.90 -3.69
N LEU A 106 -11.52 6.63 -4.96
CA LEU A 106 -12.04 7.39 -6.09
C LEU A 106 -13.58 7.28 -6.20
N ALA A 107 -14.13 6.07 -6.07
CA ALA A 107 -15.58 5.86 -6.12
C ALA A 107 -16.28 6.58 -4.96
N GLN A 108 -15.70 6.59 -3.76
CA GLN A 108 -16.23 7.34 -2.64
C GLN A 108 -16.23 8.86 -2.89
N LEU A 109 -15.12 9.40 -3.40
CA LEU A 109 -15.01 10.83 -3.74
C LEU A 109 -16.02 11.24 -4.83
N GLU A 110 -16.23 10.37 -5.84
CA GLU A 110 -17.23 10.61 -6.87
C GLU A 110 -18.65 10.64 -6.27
N GLN A 111 -18.96 9.72 -5.37
CA GLN A 111 -20.24 9.73 -4.66
C GLN A 111 -20.43 11.00 -3.82
N GLU A 112 -19.43 11.40 -3.02
CA GLU A 112 -19.45 12.63 -2.23
C GLU A 112 -19.61 13.87 -3.12
N ARG A 113 -18.98 13.88 -4.29
CA ARG A 113 -19.16 14.97 -5.28
C ARG A 113 -20.59 15.04 -5.77
N VAL A 114 -21.18 13.92 -6.19
CA VAL A 114 -22.57 13.86 -6.66
C VAL A 114 -23.54 14.29 -5.56
N GLU A 115 -23.35 13.83 -4.32
CA GLU A 115 -24.16 14.25 -3.18
C GLU A 115 -24.03 15.75 -2.89
N THR A 116 -22.83 16.31 -3.00
CA THR A 116 -22.56 17.74 -2.78
C THR A 116 -23.18 18.57 -3.90
N GLU A 117 -23.07 18.14 -5.15
CA GLU A 117 -23.71 18.79 -6.31
C GLU A 117 -25.23 18.75 -6.19
N ALA A 118 -25.80 17.61 -5.77
CA ALA A 118 -27.24 17.48 -5.55
C ALA A 118 -27.77 18.37 -4.41
N ARG A 119 -26.97 18.56 -3.36
CA ARG A 119 -27.31 19.47 -2.24
C ARG A 119 -27.03 20.94 -2.57
N GLY A 120 -26.10 21.22 -3.47
CA GLY A 120 -25.63 22.56 -3.82
C GLY A 120 -26.64 23.38 -4.64
N ALA A 121 -27.67 22.74 -5.24
CA ALA A 121 -28.72 23.40 -6.03
C ALA A 121 -30.10 23.08 -5.49
N LEU A 122 -30.49 23.69 -4.35
CA LEU A 122 -31.83 23.60 -3.86
C LEU A 122 -32.71 24.58 -4.66
N SER A 123 -33.57 24.05 -5.52
CA SER A 123 -34.61 24.86 -6.19
C SER A 123 -35.81 25.06 -5.24
N VAL A 124 -36.03 26.29 -4.83
CA VAL A 124 -37.19 26.67 -4.01
C VAL A 124 -38.24 27.25 -4.95
N ASN A 125 -39.35 26.51 -5.14
CA ASN A 125 -40.45 26.95 -5.97
C ASN A 125 -41.47 27.73 -5.12
N ALA A 126 -42.14 28.71 -5.73
CA ALA A 126 -43.23 29.44 -5.10
C ALA A 126 -44.42 28.49 -4.82
N PRO A 127 -44.95 28.42 -3.57
CA PRO A 127 -46.05 27.53 -3.24
C PRO A 127 -47.40 27.98 -3.84
N VAL A 128 -47.49 29.23 -4.24
CA VAL A 128 -48.72 29.84 -4.82
C VAL A 128 -48.33 30.77 -5.97
N THR A 129 -49.24 30.93 -6.92
CA THR A 129 -49.15 31.98 -7.94
C THR A 129 -49.50 33.32 -7.37
N GLY A 130 -48.68 34.35 -7.58
CA GLY A 130 -48.91 35.66 -7.03
C GLY A 130 -47.84 36.67 -7.44
N LEU A 131 -47.93 37.85 -6.89
CA LEU A 131 -46.92 38.90 -7.10
C LEU A 131 -45.89 38.89 -5.97
N VAL A 132 -44.65 39.10 -6.30
CA VAL A 132 -43.57 39.26 -5.30
C VAL A 132 -43.77 40.63 -4.60
N ALA A 133 -44.17 40.59 -3.34
CA ALA A 133 -44.39 41.81 -2.56
C ALA A 133 -43.08 42.39 -2.05
N THR A 134 -42.15 41.53 -1.55
CA THR A 134 -40.86 41.97 -1.03
C THR A 134 -39.84 40.87 -1.18
N GLN A 135 -38.64 41.21 -1.66
CA GLN A 135 -37.47 40.36 -1.66
C GLN A 135 -36.66 40.65 -0.40
N LEU A 136 -36.48 39.63 0.46
CA LEU A 136 -35.83 39.78 1.77
C LEU A 136 -34.33 39.46 1.71
N VAL A 137 -33.88 38.73 0.66
CA VAL A 137 -32.50 38.27 0.48
C VAL A 137 -31.98 38.72 -0.87
N LYS A 138 -30.73 39.20 -0.94
CA LYS A 138 -30.10 39.62 -2.19
C LYS A 138 -29.35 38.46 -2.82
N PRO A 139 -29.24 38.41 -4.16
CA PRO A 139 -28.39 37.41 -4.83
C PRO A 139 -26.94 37.43 -4.30
N GLY A 140 -26.39 36.24 -4.03
CA GLY A 140 -25.04 36.07 -3.45
C GLY A 140 -25.01 36.12 -1.90
N GLN A 141 -26.11 36.36 -1.23
CA GLN A 141 -26.16 36.35 0.23
C GLN A 141 -26.34 34.93 0.76
N ALA A 142 -25.59 34.56 1.81
CA ALA A 142 -25.76 33.30 2.51
C ALA A 142 -27.10 33.28 3.24
N VAL A 143 -27.84 32.17 3.12
CA VAL A 143 -29.13 31.94 3.76
C VAL A 143 -29.09 30.70 4.64
N GLN A 144 -29.90 30.70 5.71
CA GLN A 144 -30.03 29.56 6.62
C GLN A 144 -31.30 28.79 6.34
N ALA A 145 -31.35 27.52 6.77
CA ALA A 145 -32.57 26.73 6.71
C ALA A 145 -33.70 27.40 7.52
N GLY A 146 -34.89 27.55 6.92
CA GLY A 146 -36.02 28.25 7.51
C GLY A 146 -36.03 29.76 7.40
N GLN A 147 -34.98 30.36 6.77
CA GLN A 147 -34.94 31.81 6.56
C GLN A 147 -35.91 32.22 5.43
N PRO A 148 -36.80 33.21 5.63
CA PRO A 148 -37.69 33.70 4.58
C PRO A 148 -36.87 34.39 3.48
N LEU A 149 -37.09 33.99 2.22
CA LEU A 149 -36.39 34.53 1.05
C LEU A 149 -37.15 35.70 0.40
N MET A 150 -38.46 35.58 0.31
CA MET A 150 -39.33 36.59 -0.29
C MET A 150 -40.75 36.46 0.28
N SER A 151 -41.52 37.52 0.15
CA SER A 151 -42.95 37.54 0.45
C SER A 151 -43.75 37.57 -0.84
N LEU A 152 -44.77 36.68 -0.94
CA LEU A 152 -45.69 36.59 -2.07
C LEU A 152 -47.08 37.08 -1.68
N LEU A 153 -47.68 37.84 -2.54
CA LEU A 153 -49.09 38.25 -2.41
C LEU A 153 -49.90 37.40 -3.40
N PRO A 154 -50.81 36.51 -2.92
CA PRO A 154 -51.63 35.70 -3.82
C PRO A 154 -52.53 36.61 -4.66
N GLY A 155 -52.63 36.30 -5.98
CA GLY A 155 -53.38 37.13 -6.92
C GLY A 155 -54.90 37.05 -6.80
N ASP A 156 -55.39 36.01 -6.10
CA ASP A 156 -56.81 35.68 -5.92
C ASP A 156 -57.26 35.76 -4.45
N GLY A 157 -56.45 36.37 -3.60
CA GLY A 157 -56.77 36.54 -2.19
C GLY A 157 -57.95 37.48 -1.98
N ALA A 158 -59.05 36.98 -1.47
CA ALA A 158 -60.13 37.83 -0.95
C ALA A 158 -59.55 38.68 0.19
N LEU A 159 -59.65 39.97 0.05
CA LEU A 159 -59.28 40.91 1.13
C LEU A 159 -60.25 40.82 2.26
N GLU A 160 -59.81 40.33 3.38
CA GLU A 160 -60.65 40.40 4.66
C GLU A 160 -60.02 41.49 5.51
N ALA A 161 -60.89 42.36 6.03
CA ALA A 161 -60.54 43.38 7.00
C ALA A 161 -61.07 42.96 8.38
N GLU A 162 -60.17 42.61 9.27
CA GLU A 162 -60.54 42.35 10.69
C GLU A 162 -60.55 43.67 11.44
N LEU A 163 -61.80 44.08 11.88
CA LEU A 163 -61.95 45.27 12.60
C LEU A 163 -62.24 44.96 14.10
N LEU A 164 -61.37 45.39 14.97
CA LEU A 164 -61.51 45.30 16.40
C LEU A 164 -62.43 46.40 16.87
N VAL A 165 -63.71 46.08 17.18
CA VAL A 165 -64.67 47.00 17.58
C VAL A 165 -64.95 46.88 19.07
N PRO A 166 -64.97 47.99 19.83
CA PRO A 166 -65.37 47.97 21.26
C PRO A 166 -66.81 47.46 21.43
N SER A 167 -67.04 46.63 22.43
CA SER A 167 -68.35 45.97 22.69
C SER A 167 -69.56 46.92 22.71
N ARG A 168 -69.36 48.18 23.05
CA ARG A 168 -70.40 49.22 23.05
C ARG A 168 -70.90 49.69 21.68
N ALA A 169 -70.12 49.40 20.64
CA ALA A 169 -70.41 49.82 19.26
C ALA A 169 -70.93 48.68 18.37
N ILE A 170 -71.04 47.47 18.90
CA ILE A 170 -71.38 46.25 18.13
C ILE A 170 -72.79 46.30 17.54
N GLY A 171 -73.78 47.04 18.22
CA GLY A 171 -75.16 47.19 17.76
C GLY A 171 -75.36 48.13 16.56
N PHE A 172 -74.28 48.83 16.11
CA PHE A 172 -74.30 49.76 14.97
C PHE A 172 -73.58 49.25 13.73
N ILE A 173 -73.13 48.02 13.78
CA ILE A 173 -72.38 47.41 12.66
C ILE A 173 -73.27 46.42 11.93
N ALA A 174 -73.58 46.69 10.67
CA ALA A 174 -74.23 45.75 9.78
C ALA A 174 -73.18 45.15 8.81
N PRO A 175 -73.24 43.84 8.52
CA PRO A 175 -72.38 43.25 7.46
C PRO A 175 -72.78 43.87 6.12
N GLY A 176 -71.77 44.44 5.40
CA GLY A 176 -71.95 45.04 4.08
C GLY A 176 -71.63 44.10 2.98
#